data_45239c20cdb42426700a91438eda28a3
#
_entry.id   45239c20cdb42426700a91438eda28a3
#
_cell.length_a   1.000
_cell.length_b   1.000
_cell.length_c   1.000
_cell.angle_alpha   90.00
_cell.angle_beta   90.00
_cell.angle_gamma   90.00
#
_symmetry.space_group_name_H-M   'P 1'
#
loop_
_entity.id
_entity.type
_entity.pdbx_description
1 polymer ?
#
loop_
_entity_poly.entity_id
_entity_poly.type
_entity_poly.pdbx_seq_one_letter_code
_entity_poly.pdbx_strand_id
1 'polypeptide(L)'
;LFNIGAAGQYTLGAYGALYCAIMLKLPWFVCLLAAAVLGGLWGAIPGFFKAYFNINEVITSIMFNWIGLYLVNELIYQNGTGPMYDVRNTRTLNLGKNAELSKALIPDFGLNKMFQTNSTTIAIFLAAAVAVLIWVVLNKTTFGYELKAVGLNKSAARYAGINEKKNIILSMAIAGALAGFGAGLFLSLIHI
;
A
#
# COMPACT_ATOMS: atom_id res chain seq x y z
N LEU A 1 -17.01 7.00 -3.73
CA LEU A 1 -15.77 7.41 -3.04
C LEU A 1 -14.61 7.34 -4.01
N PHE A 2 -13.89 8.43 -4.17
CA PHE A 2 -12.74 8.51 -5.06
C PHE A 2 -11.46 8.64 -4.22
N ASN A 3 -10.54 7.67 -4.34
CA ASN A 3 -9.32 7.66 -3.54
C ASN A 3 -8.19 8.43 -4.26
N ILE A 4 -8.13 9.76 -4.02
CA ILE A 4 -7.02 10.61 -4.49
C ILE A 4 -5.78 10.46 -3.59
N GLY A 5 -5.93 9.84 -2.41
CA GLY A 5 -4.87 9.63 -1.42
C GLY A 5 -3.85 8.54 -1.75
N ALA A 6 -3.95 7.92 -2.92
CA ALA A 6 -3.12 6.77 -3.28
C ALA A 6 -1.61 7.04 -3.21
N ALA A 7 -1.14 8.24 -3.55
CA ALA A 7 0.27 8.60 -3.52
C ALA A 7 0.86 8.55 -2.10
N GLY A 8 0.18 9.13 -1.10
CA GLY A 8 0.62 9.07 0.29
C GLY A 8 0.53 7.66 0.88
N GLN A 9 -0.51 6.91 0.54
CA GLN A 9 -0.70 5.51 0.94
C GLN A 9 0.41 4.62 0.36
N TYR A 10 0.75 4.84 -0.91
CA TYR A 10 1.86 4.18 -1.59
C TYR A 10 3.19 4.47 -0.91
N THR A 11 3.48 5.74 -0.61
CA THR A 11 4.73 6.18 0.01
C THR A 11 4.92 5.58 1.40
N LEU A 12 3.86 5.57 2.23
CA LEU A 12 3.92 4.92 3.53
C LEU A 12 4.00 3.39 3.44
N GLY A 13 3.32 2.78 2.48
CA GLY A 13 3.47 1.35 2.19
C GLY A 13 4.91 1.01 1.81
N ALA A 14 5.53 1.81 0.94
CA ALA A 14 6.94 1.69 0.57
C ALA A 14 7.87 1.77 1.79
N TYR A 15 7.64 2.75 2.67
CA TYR A 15 8.40 2.89 3.92
C TYR A 15 8.27 1.63 4.78
N GLY A 16 7.08 1.08 4.94
CA GLY A 16 6.84 -0.14 5.71
C GLY A 16 7.59 -1.35 5.17
N ALA A 17 7.59 -1.53 3.85
CA ALA A 17 8.35 -2.59 3.21
C ALA A 17 9.86 -2.42 3.44
N LEU A 18 10.39 -1.21 3.23
CA LEU A 18 11.81 -0.89 3.44
C LEU A 18 12.24 -1.05 4.90
N TYR A 19 11.42 -0.61 5.83
CA TYR A 19 11.71 -0.76 7.26
C TYR A 19 11.82 -2.24 7.66
N CYS A 20 10.86 -3.06 7.25
CA CYS A 20 10.90 -4.50 7.50
C CYS A 20 12.07 -5.18 6.80
N ALA A 21 12.42 -4.77 5.59
CA ALA A 21 13.51 -5.33 4.82
C ALA A 21 14.89 -4.97 5.40
N ILE A 22 15.12 -3.70 5.72
CA ILE A 22 16.44 -3.19 6.10
C ILE A 22 16.68 -3.34 7.60
N MET A 23 15.72 -2.93 8.44
CA MET A 23 15.90 -2.90 9.89
C MET A 23 15.62 -4.27 10.53
N LEU A 24 14.54 -4.93 10.11
CA LEU A 24 14.12 -6.21 10.69
C LEU A 24 14.62 -7.42 9.89
N LYS A 25 15.18 -7.23 8.70
CA LYS A 25 15.73 -8.29 7.81
C LYS A 25 14.73 -9.43 7.58
N LEU A 26 13.46 -9.09 7.44
CA LEU A 26 12.36 -10.04 7.30
C LEU A 26 12.21 -10.50 5.83
N PRO A 27 11.60 -11.68 5.61
CA PRO A 27 11.37 -12.19 4.27
C PRO A 27 10.34 -11.34 3.51
N TRP A 28 10.40 -11.40 2.18
CA TRP A 28 9.62 -10.59 1.25
C TRP A 28 8.10 -10.57 1.51
N PHE A 29 7.51 -11.70 1.91
CA PHE A 29 6.05 -11.76 2.16
C PHE A 29 5.63 -10.95 3.38
N VAL A 30 6.49 -10.86 4.43
CA VAL A 30 6.23 -10.02 5.61
C VAL A 30 6.39 -8.55 5.25
N CYS A 31 7.36 -8.20 4.40
CA CYS A 31 7.54 -6.84 3.90
C CYS A 31 6.31 -6.39 3.09
N LEU A 32 5.74 -7.26 2.26
CA LEU A 32 4.51 -6.97 1.51
C LEU A 32 3.30 -6.78 2.43
N LEU A 33 3.16 -7.62 3.46
CA LEU A 33 2.09 -7.46 4.45
C LEU A 33 2.23 -6.15 5.22
N ALA A 34 3.44 -5.80 5.65
CA ALA A 34 3.70 -4.52 6.32
C ALA A 34 3.36 -3.32 5.43
N ALA A 35 3.72 -3.39 4.14
CA ALA A 35 3.36 -2.38 3.15
C ALA A 35 1.84 -2.21 3.01
N ALA A 36 1.11 -3.33 2.91
CA ALA A 36 -0.35 -3.31 2.82
C ALA A 36 -1.00 -2.75 4.10
N VAL A 37 -0.52 -3.14 5.27
CA VAL A 37 -1.05 -2.67 6.56
C VAL A 37 -0.82 -1.17 6.73
N LEU A 38 0.40 -0.67 6.51
CA LEU A 38 0.69 0.76 6.65
C LEU A 38 -0.04 1.61 5.62
N GLY A 39 -0.11 1.15 4.36
CA GLY A 39 -0.91 1.81 3.33
C GLY A 39 -2.39 1.83 3.68
N GLY A 40 -2.93 0.75 4.23
CA GLY A 40 -4.31 0.64 4.69
C GLY A 40 -4.64 1.54 5.88
N LEU A 41 -3.78 1.57 6.89
CA LEU A 41 -3.92 2.47 8.05
C LEU A 41 -3.91 3.94 7.61
N TRP A 42 -2.99 4.31 6.72
CA TRP A 42 -2.95 5.66 6.18
C TRP A 42 -4.19 6.01 5.36
N GLY A 43 -4.69 5.05 4.57
CA GLY A 43 -5.93 5.20 3.81
C GLY A 43 -7.18 5.29 4.69
N ALA A 44 -7.18 4.68 5.87
CA ALA A 44 -8.29 4.77 6.82
C ALA A 44 -8.50 6.19 7.36
N ILE A 45 -7.44 7.02 7.45
CA ILE A 45 -7.50 8.36 8.03
C ILE A 45 -8.46 9.27 7.26
N PRO A 46 -8.31 9.49 5.94
CA PRO A 46 -9.29 10.29 5.17
C PRO A 46 -10.70 9.69 5.22
N GLY A 47 -10.79 8.34 5.25
CA GLY A 47 -12.07 7.64 5.42
C GLY A 47 -12.75 7.96 6.76
N PHE A 48 -11.99 8.04 7.83
CA PHE A 48 -12.47 8.42 9.15
C PHE A 48 -13.01 9.87 9.16
N PHE A 49 -12.24 10.81 8.61
CA PHE A 49 -12.69 12.21 8.51
C PHE A 49 -13.97 12.34 7.69
N LYS A 50 -14.10 11.59 6.60
CA LYS A 50 -15.34 11.54 5.81
C LYS A 50 -16.51 10.97 6.58
N ALA A 51 -16.30 9.84 7.27
CA ALA A 51 -17.37 9.11 7.93
C ALA A 51 -17.95 9.83 9.18
N TYR A 52 -17.08 10.50 9.95
CA TYR A 52 -17.48 11.12 11.21
C TYR A 52 -17.69 12.63 11.11
N PHE A 53 -16.88 13.33 10.36
CA PHE A 53 -16.93 14.79 10.25
C PHE A 53 -17.52 15.27 8.92
N ASN A 54 -17.86 14.35 8.02
CA ASN A 54 -18.38 14.65 6.68
C ASN A 54 -17.48 15.63 5.87
N ILE A 55 -16.17 15.62 6.16
CA ILE A 55 -15.18 16.43 5.44
C ILE A 55 -15.03 15.86 4.03
N ASN A 56 -14.74 16.73 3.06
CA ASN A 56 -14.51 16.32 1.70
C ASN A 56 -13.26 15.42 1.61
N GLU A 57 -13.46 14.19 1.13
CA GLU A 57 -12.41 13.17 1.00
C GLU A 57 -11.28 13.58 0.05
N VAL A 58 -11.58 14.40 -0.95
CA VAL A 58 -10.60 14.89 -1.94
C VAL A 58 -9.58 15.80 -1.27
N ILE A 59 -10.06 16.79 -0.52
CA ILE A 59 -9.21 17.77 0.17
C ILE A 59 -8.35 17.06 1.21
N THR A 60 -8.97 16.21 2.05
CA THR A 60 -8.26 15.45 3.07
C THR A 60 -7.19 14.56 2.45
N SER A 61 -7.51 13.85 1.37
CA SER A 61 -6.58 12.96 0.70
C SER A 61 -5.38 13.70 0.11
N ILE A 62 -5.59 14.86 -0.51
CA ILE A 62 -4.50 15.69 -1.05
C ILE A 62 -3.57 16.15 0.08
N MET A 63 -4.13 16.62 1.20
CA MET A 63 -3.31 17.03 2.36
C MET A 63 -2.49 15.85 2.91
N PHE A 64 -3.13 14.68 3.08
CA PHE A 64 -2.45 13.49 3.59
C PHE A 64 -1.43 12.92 2.60
N ASN A 65 -1.52 13.17 1.29
CA ASN A 65 -0.45 12.83 0.34
C ASN A 65 0.84 13.60 0.65
N TRP A 66 0.75 14.91 0.85
CA TRP A 66 1.91 15.74 1.17
C TRP A 66 2.48 15.41 2.56
N ILE A 67 1.61 15.26 3.56
CA ILE A 67 2.03 14.86 4.91
C ILE A 67 2.76 13.50 4.85
N GLY A 68 2.22 12.52 4.14
CA GLY A 68 2.84 11.20 3.98
C GLY A 68 4.20 11.27 3.31
N LEU A 69 4.32 12.07 2.24
CA LEU A 69 5.58 12.26 1.53
C LEU A 69 6.66 12.87 2.42
N TYR A 70 6.36 13.97 3.11
CA TYR A 70 7.33 14.63 3.99
C TYR A 70 7.67 13.79 5.22
N LEU A 71 6.68 13.12 5.81
CA LEU A 71 6.89 12.21 6.93
C LEU A 71 7.87 11.10 6.57
N VAL A 72 7.66 10.43 5.44
CA VAL A 72 8.52 9.33 4.99
C VAL A 72 9.92 9.82 4.63
N ASN A 73 10.02 10.98 3.98
CA ASN A 73 11.31 11.59 3.71
C ASN A 73 12.09 11.88 5.00
N GLU A 74 11.44 12.46 6.01
CA GLU A 74 12.09 12.70 7.30
C GLU A 74 12.52 11.41 7.99
N LEU A 75 11.64 10.39 7.99
CA LEU A 75 11.93 9.09 8.61
C LEU A 75 13.08 8.33 7.92
N ILE A 76 13.23 8.47 6.61
CA ILE A 76 14.30 7.79 5.86
C ILE A 76 15.60 8.58 5.95
N TYR A 77 15.57 9.88 5.70
CA TYR A 77 16.78 10.67 5.52
C TYR A 77 17.34 11.22 6.83
N GLN A 78 16.49 11.58 7.81
CA GLN A 78 16.91 12.12 9.12
C GLN A 78 18.11 13.06 9.01
N ASN A 79 18.02 14.08 8.15
CA ASN A 79 19.11 15.02 7.87
C ASN A 79 20.42 14.37 7.36
N GLY A 80 20.31 13.25 6.65
CA GLY A 80 21.45 12.53 6.08
C GLY A 80 22.12 11.51 7.01
N THR A 81 21.57 11.25 8.19
CA THR A 81 22.09 10.29 9.17
C THR A 81 21.17 9.08 9.37
N GLY A 82 20.08 8.99 8.61
CA GLY A 82 19.09 7.92 8.74
C GLY A 82 19.68 6.52 8.54
N PRO A 83 19.29 5.54 9.36
CA PRO A 83 19.85 4.18 9.31
C PRO A 83 19.52 3.43 8.01
N MET A 84 18.56 3.91 7.24
CA MET A 84 18.16 3.33 5.95
C MET A 84 18.76 4.09 4.75
N TYR A 85 19.51 5.17 5.01
CA TYR A 85 20.05 6.05 3.99
C TYR A 85 21.51 5.72 3.63
N ASP A 86 21.78 5.58 2.35
CA ASP A 86 23.15 5.44 1.82
C ASP A 86 23.66 6.81 1.38
N VAL A 87 24.51 7.43 2.22
CA VAL A 87 25.09 8.76 1.97
C VAL A 87 25.89 8.83 0.67
N ARG A 88 26.55 7.72 0.26
CA ARG A 88 27.39 7.68 -0.94
C ARG A 88 26.58 7.74 -2.23
N ASN A 89 25.42 7.12 -2.22
CA ASN A 89 24.59 6.99 -3.41
C ASN A 89 23.33 7.89 -3.36
N THR A 90 23.14 8.66 -2.29
CA THR A 90 21.97 9.55 -2.09
C THR A 90 20.62 8.83 -2.25
N ARG A 91 20.53 7.59 -1.76
CA ARG A 91 19.33 6.73 -1.86
C ARG A 91 19.22 5.81 -0.65
N THR A 92 18.14 5.07 -0.56
CA THR A 92 18.00 3.99 0.44
C THR A 92 19.01 2.88 0.19
N LEU A 93 19.38 2.12 1.23
CA LEU A 93 20.29 0.99 1.14
C LEU A 93 19.80 -0.03 0.10
N ASN A 94 20.71 -0.51 -0.73
CA ASN A 94 20.38 -1.48 -1.77
C ASN A 94 20.20 -2.87 -1.17
N LEU A 95 19.02 -3.46 -1.36
CA LEU A 95 18.64 -4.77 -0.85
C LEU A 95 19.40 -5.92 -1.54
N GLY A 96 19.74 -5.76 -2.83
CA GLY A 96 20.40 -6.81 -3.61
C GLY A 96 21.88 -7.01 -3.32
N LYS A 97 22.56 -6.05 -2.67
CA LYS A 97 24.00 -6.13 -2.39
C LYS A 97 24.37 -6.98 -1.17
N ASN A 98 23.45 -7.21 -0.25
CA ASN A 98 23.67 -7.95 0.98
C ASN A 98 22.84 -9.22 0.98
N ALA A 99 23.46 -10.38 1.21
CA ALA A 99 22.80 -11.69 1.25
C ALA A 99 21.67 -11.78 2.31
N GLU A 100 21.78 -11.04 3.40
CA GLU A 100 20.72 -10.96 4.41
C GLU A 100 19.52 -10.15 3.98
N LEU A 101 19.75 -9.03 3.26
CA LEU A 101 18.71 -8.15 2.75
C LEU A 101 18.05 -8.71 1.50
N SER A 102 18.74 -9.56 0.74
CA SER A 102 18.19 -10.20 -0.46
C SER A 102 16.98 -11.12 -0.18
N LYS A 103 16.81 -11.58 1.06
CA LYS A 103 15.61 -12.33 1.48
C LYS A 103 14.31 -11.53 1.39
N ALA A 104 14.41 -10.20 1.39
CA ALA A 104 13.29 -9.29 1.23
C ALA A 104 12.90 -9.05 -0.24
N LEU A 105 13.74 -9.49 -1.19
CA LEU A 105 13.43 -9.43 -2.60
C LEU A 105 12.52 -10.57 -3.01
N ILE A 106 11.58 -10.28 -3.90
CA ILE A 106 10.67 -11.28 -4.46
C ILE A 106 11.47 -12.17 -5.43
N PRO A 107 11.45 -13.50 -5.25
CA PRO A 107 12.18 -14.41 -6.11
C PRO A 107 11.66 -14.36 -7.55
N ASP A 108 12.56 -14.49 -8.51
CA ASP A 108 12.24 -14.47 -9.95
C ASP A 108 11.91 -15.85 -10.54
N PHE A 109 12.27 -16.95 -9.85
CA PHE A 109 12.07 -18.34 -10.27
C PHE A 109 12.46 -18.63 -11.75
N GLY A 110 13.39 -17.85 -12.29
CA GLY A 110 13.85 -18.01 -13.67
C GLY A 110 12.96 -17.36 -14.73
N LEU A 111 11.95 -16.59 -14.34
CA LEU A 111 11.07 -15.85 -15.25
C LEU A 111 11.84 -14.81 -16.07
N ASN A 112 12.91 -14.24 -15.51
CA ASN A 112 13.81 -13.32 -16.20
C ASN A 112 14.41 -13.94 -17.48
N LYS A 113 14.79 -15.21 -17.40
CA LYS A 113 15.34 -15.95 -18.56
C LYS A 113 14.28 -16.27 -19.60
N MET A 114 13.05 -16.57 -19.15
CA MET A 114 11.95 -16.94 -20.04
C MET A 114 11.43 -15.73 -20.83
N PHE A 115 11.34 -14.56 -20.20
CA PHE A 115 10.83 -13.32 -20.82
C PHE A 115 11.96 -12.41 -21.35
N GLN A 116 13.22 -12.81 -21.24
CA GLN A 116 14.40 -12.02 -21.66
C GLN A 116 14.40 -10.58 -21.08
N THR A 117 13.88 -10.41 -19.88
CA THR A 117 13.72 -9.11 -19.21
C THR A 117 14.29 -9.20 -17.80
N ASN A 118 15.11 -8.23 -17.39
CA ASN A 118 15.74 -8.22 -16.07
C ASN A 118 14.79 -7.85 -14.91
N SER A 119 13.52 -7.56 -15.22
CA SER A 119 12.55 -7.03 -14.25
C SER A 119 11.32 -7.92 -14.05
N THR A 120 11.30 -9.13 -14.60
CA THR A 120 10.14 -10.01 -14.50
C THR A 120 10.25 -10.92 -13.28
N THR A 121 9.48 -10.65 -12.26
CA THR A 121 9.41 -11.43 -11.02
C THR A 121 8.02 -12.03 -10.84
N ILE A 122 7.86 -12.87 -9.82
CA ILE A 122 6.54 -13.39 -9.41
C ILE A 122 5.57 -12.25 -9.03
N ALA A 123 6.04 -11.01 -8.85
CA ALA A 123 5.20 -9.86 -8.53
C ALA A 123 4.00 -9.70 -9.47
N ILE A 124 4.15 -10.01 -10.78
CA ILE A 124 3.07 -9.93 -11.76
C ILE A 124 1.93 -10.91 -11.42
N PHE A 125 2.28 -12.15 -11.08
CA PHE A 125 1.30 -13.17 -10.70
C PHE A 125 0.63 -12.84 -9.37
N LEU A 126 1.39 -12.29 -8.40
CA LEU A 126 0.85 -11.80 -7.14
C LEU A 126 -0.14 -10.65 -7.36
N ALA A 127 0.19 -9.71 -8.23
CA ALA A 127 -0.71 -8.60 -8.58
C ALA A 127 -2.00 -9.13 -9.22
N ALA A 128 -1.89 -10.08 -10.15
CA ALA A 128 -3.05 -10.72 -10.78
C ALA A 128 -3.90 -11.49 -9.76
N ALA A 129 -3.28 -12.24 -8.85
CA ALA A 129 -3.97 -12.97 -7.80
C ALA A 129 -4.75 -12.03 -6.86
N VAL A 130 -4.13 -10.91 -6.46
CA VAL A 130 -4.79 -9.88 -5.63
C VAL A 130 -5.93 -9.23 -6.39
N ALA A 131 -5.80 -8.94 -7.69
CA ALA A 131 -6.87 -8.40 -8.52
C ALA A 131 -8.09 -9.35 -8.57
N VAL A 132 -7.85 -10.66 -8.77
CA VAL A 132 -8.90 -11.68 -8.72
C VAL A 132 -9.54 -11.77 -7.34
N LEU A 133 -8.74 -11.75 -6.27
CA LEU A 133 -9.23 -11.76 -4.89
C LEU A 133 -10.18 -10.57 -4.63
N ILE A 134 -9.77 -9.36 -4.99
CA ILE A 134 -10.60 -8.16 -4.82
C ILE A 134 -11.86 -8.25 -5.69
N TRP A 135 -11.78 -8.77 -6.91
CA TRP A 135 -12.95 -9.00 -7.75
C TRP A 135 -13.95 -9.96 -7.08
N VAL A 136 -13.46 -11.05 -6.47
CA VAL A 136 -14.30 -12.01 -5.72
C VAL A 136 -14.93 -11.31 -4.50
N VAL A 137 -14.14 -10.58 -3.72
CA VAL A 137 -14.63 -9.85 -2.54
C VAL A 137 -15.74 -8.87 -2.92
N LEU A 138 -15.55 -8.09 -3.98
CA LEU A 138 -16.54 -7.08 -4.40
C LEU A 138 -17.80 -7.67 -5.04
N ASN A 139 -17.71 -8.82 -5.70
CA ASN A 139 -18.85 -9.36 -6.46
C ASN A 139 -19.51 -10.59 -5.81
N LYS A 140 -18.82 -11.28 -4.92
CA LYS A 140 -19.29 -12.55 -4.36
C LYS A 140 -19.47 -12.53 -2.84
N THR A 141 -19.19 -11.40 -2.14
CA THR A 141 -19.35 -11.31 -0.69
C THR A 141 -20.41 -10.28 -0.29
N THR A 142 -20.98 -10.48 0.91
CA THR A 142 -21.93 -9.53 1.54
C THR A 142 -21.29 -8.15 1.73
N PHE A 143 -20.01 -8.12 2.07
CA PHE A 143 -19.24 -6.88 2.21
C PHE A 143 -19.19 -6.07 0.91
N GLY A 144 -18.91 -6.74 -0.23
CA GLY A 144 -18.94 -6.08 -1.53
C GLY A 144 -20.31 -5.53 -1.91
N TYR A 145 -21.37 -6.24 -1.53
CA TYR A 145 -22.75 -5.75 -1.70
C TYR A 145 -23.01 -4.50 -0.86
N GLU A 146 -22.64 -4.51 0.44
CA GLU A 146 -22.78 -3.35 1.32
C GLU A 146 -22.03 -2.11 0.80
N LEU A 147 -20.79 -2.30 0.30
CA LEU A 147 -19.99 -1.22 -0.30
C LEU A 147 -20.70 -0.60 -1.51
N LYS A 148 -21.25 -1.43 -2.39
CA LYS A 148 -22.01 -0.97 -3.57
C LYS A 148 -23.28 -0.24 -3.16
N ALA A 149 -24.03 -0.77 -2.20
CA ALA A 149 -25.26 -0.15 -1.69
C ALA A 149 -24.99 1.24 -1.09
N VAL A 150 -23.97 1.38 -0.24
CA VAL A 150 -23.54 2.67 0.34
C VAL A 150 -23.04 3.63 -0.73
N GLY A 151 -22.37 3.10 -1.77
CA GLY A 151 -21.88 3.92 -2.89
C GLY A 151 -22.98 4.48 -3.76
N LEU A 152 -24.07 3.73 -3.96
CA LEU A 152 -25.24 4.16 -4.76
C LEU A 152 -26.12 5.15 -4.02
N ASN A 153 -26.53 4.80 -2.80
CA ASN A 153 -27.38 5.68 -1.98
C ASN A 153 -27.15 5.42 -0.48
N LYS A 154 -26.48 6.37 0.18
CA LYS A 154 -26.18 6.30 1.62
C LYS A 154 -27.43 6.21 2.49
N SER A 155 -28.45 7.01 2.18
CA SER A 155 -29.69 7.06 2.95
C SER A 155 -30.45 5.73 2.84
N ALA A 156 -30.59 5.18 1.64
CA ALA A 156 -31.24 3.89 1.42
C ALA A 156 -30.48 2.75 2.12
N ALA A 157 -29.15 2.74 2.04
CA ALA A 157 -28.32 1.74 2.72
C ALA A 157 -28.50 1.79 4.24
N ARG A 158 -28.60 3.00 4.81
CA ARG A 158 -28.83 3.19 6.24
C ARG A 158 -30.21 2.67 6.68
N TYR A 159 -31.26 2.89 5.88
CA TYR A 159 -32.59 2.33 6.16
C TYR A 159 -32.60 0.80 6.08
N ALA A 160 -31.75 0.21 5.21
CA ALA A 160 -31.55 -1.24 5.13
C ALA A 160 -30.67 -1.81 6.28
N GLY A 161 -30.28 -1.01 7.29
CA GLY A 161 -29.48 -1.43 8.42
C GLY A 161 -27.96 -1.53 8.15
N ILE A 162 -27.50 -1.07 7.00
CA ILE A 162 -26.06 -1.10 6.64
C ILE A 162 -25.33 0.06 7.33
N ASN A 163 -24.21 -0.26 7.98
CA ASN A 163 -23.39 0.76 8.65
C ASN A 163 -22.56 1.54 7.64
N GLU A 164 -23.06 2.70 7.18
CA GLU A 164 -22.41 3.55 6.19
C GLU A 164 -21.01 4.01 6.60
N LYS A 165 -20.81 4.37 7.90
CA LYS A 165 -19.53 4.89 8.39
C LYS A 165 -18.43 3.83 8.32
N LYS A 166 -18.75 2.60 8.78
CA LYS A 166 -17.83 1.47 8.70
C LYS A 166 -17.42 1.17 7.24
N ASN A 167 -18.39 1.15 6.34
CA ASN A 167 -18.15 0.85 4.92
C ASN A 167 -17.32 1.94 4.22
N ILE A 168 -17.51 3.22 4.57
CA ILE A 168 -16.69 4.32 4.06
C ILE A 168 -15.23 4.16 4.51
N ILE A 169 -14.98 3.93 5.79
CA ILE A 169 -13.61 3.76 6.31
C ILE A 169 -12.94 2.53 5.70
N LEU A 170 -13.65 1.39 5.65
CA LEU A 170 -13.09 0.15 5.11
C LEU A 170 -12.78 0.26 3.62
N SER A 171 -13.62 0.95 2.83
CA SER A 171 -13.35 1.15 1.39
C SER A 171 -12.05 1.92 1.16
N MET A 172 -11.81 2.98 1.94
CA MET A 172 -10.59 3.78 1.87
C MET A 172 -9.37 3.01 2.40
N ALA A 173 -9.55 2.24 3.48
CA ALA A 173 -8.50 1.39 4.03
C ALA A 173 -8.07 0.28 3.06
N ILE A 174 -9.02 -0.39 2.41
CA ILE A 174 -8.71 -1.42 1.40
C ILE A 174 -8.00 -0.80 0.20
N ALA A 175 -8.47 0.35 -0.29
CA ALA A 175 -7.80 1.06 -1.39
C ALA A 175 -6.37 1.45 -1.00
N GLY A 176 -6.16 1.90 0.26
CA GLY A 176 -4.85 2.19 0.80
C GLY A 176 -3.95 0.96 0.95
N ALA A 177 -4.53 -0.15 1.39
CA ALA A 177 -3.80 -1.42 1.49
C ALA A 177 -3.33 -1.92 0.13
N LEU A 178 -4.15 -1.78 -0.90
CA LEU A 178 -3.79 -2.13 -2.28
C LEU A 178 -2.69 -1.20 -2.82
N ALA A 179 -2.77 0.11 -2.56
CA ALA A 179 -1.74 1.06 -2.94
C ALA A 179 -0.39 0.73 -2.25
N GLY A 180 -0.42 0.45 -0.94
CA GLY A 180 0.75 0.04 -0.17
C GLY A 180 1.33 -1.30 -0.63
N PHE A 181 0.48 -2.28 -0.92
CA PHE A 181 0.90 -3.56 -1.49
C PHE A 181 1.60 -3.38 -2.83
N GLY A 182 1.04 -2.55 -3.72
CA GLY A 182 1.66 -2.18 -5.00
C GLY A 182 3.03 -1.53 -4.82
N ALA A 183 3.20 -0.68 -3.79
CA ALA A 183 4.48 -0.09 -3.44
C ALA A 183 5.52 -1.15 -3.03
N GLY A 184 5.12 -2.13 -2.22
CA GLY A 184 5.99 -3.24 -1.83
C GLY A 184 6.45 -4.09 -3.02
N LEU A 185 5.54 -4.39 -3.95
CA LEU A 185 5.87 -5.10 -5.20
C LEU A 185 6.86 -4.31 -6.06
N PHE A 186 6.63 -3.00 -6.21
CA PHE A 186 7.46 -2.14 -7.04
C PHE A 186 8.86 -1.93 -6.46
N LEU A 187 8.97 -1.79 -5.13
CA LEU A 187 10.27 -1.67 -4.46
C LEU A 187 11.13 -2.91 -4.63
N SER A 188 10.54 -4.09 -4.54
CA SER A 188 11.27 -5.33 -4.82
C SER A 188 11.83 -5.36 -6.25
N LEU A 189 11.15 -4.76 -7.20
CA LEU A 189 11.54 -4.69 -8.61
C LEU A 189 12.68 -3.68 -8.84
N ILE A 190 12.69 -2.56 -8.12
CA ILE A 190 13.73 -1.51 -8.25
C ILE A 190 15.06 -1.96 -7.61
N HIS A 191 15.00 -2.78 -6.56
CA HIS A 191 16.19 -3.18 -5.80
C HIS A 191 16.84 -4.49 -6.29
N ILE A 192 16.33 -5.07 -7.39
CA ILE A 192 16.99 -6.15 -8.13
C ILE A 192 18.06 -5.54 -9.04
#